data_07a64c82d3f7e8de9eeaaa719f0ea57e
#
_entry.id   07a64c82d3f7e8de9eeaaa719f0ea57e
#
_cell.length_a   1.000
_cell.length_b   1.000
_cell.length_c   1.000
_cell.angle_alpha   90.00
_cell.angle_beta   90.00
_cell.angle_gamma   90.00
#
_symmetry.space_group_name_H-M   'P 1'
#
loop_
_entity.id
_entity.type
_entity.pdbx_description
1 polymer ?
#
loop_
_entity_poly.entity_id
_entity_poly.type
_entity_poly.pdbx_seq_one_letter_code
_entity_poly.pdbx_strand_id
1 'polypeptide(L)'
;QPSEAPSQQPSGSPSQKPEQDIKVPAKGTKLTAKGASYQVTSVAEKNPTVVYKGSKKQKASVTIPDTVTIDKVTYKVTSIAANAFKNNKKLKKVVIGKNVTKIGKKAFYGCSKLKKITVKTTKLTKKNVGRQAFKGIHKKAAFKVPKKKISSYRKVFRARGAAKTTKVTK
;
A
#
# COMPACT_ATOMS: atom_id res chain seq x y z
N GLN A 1 -65.70 -40.21 18.03
CA GLN A 1 -64.27 -40.25 18.31
C GLN A 1 -63.53 -39.51 17.24
N PRO A 2 -62.74 -38.50 17.57
CA PRO A 2 -61.93 -37.72 16.63
C PRO A 2 -60.52 -38.24 16.54
N SER A 3 -59.94 -38.20 15.36
CA SER A 3 -58.54 -38.53 15.15
C SER A 3 -57.80 -37.29 14.68
N GLU A 4 -56.90 -36.86 15.52
CA GLU A 4 -55.98 -35.76 15.26
C GLU A 4 -54.93 -36.10 14.23
N ALA A 5 -54.69 -35.17 13.34
CA ALA A 5 -53.48 -35.19 12.47
C ALA A 5 -52.47 -34.19 12.97
N PRO A 6 -51.21 -34.56 13.16
CA PRO A 6 -50.19 -33.57 13.55
C PRO A 6 -49.66 -32.83 12.32
N SER A 7 -49.65 -31.52 12.45
CA SER A 7 -49.02 -30.60 11.52
C SER A 7 -47.51 -30.83 11.39
N GLN A 8 -47.08 -31.13 10.19
CA GLN A 8 -45.66 -31.09 9.86
C GLN A 8 -45.29 -29.72 9.30
N GLN A 9 -44.47 -29.04 10.03
CA GLN A 9 -43.86 -27.81 9.66
C GLN A 9 -42.66 -28.11 8.75
N PRO A 10 -42.52 -27.56 7.54
CA PRO A 10 -41.33 -27.70 6.78
C PRO A 10 -40.27 -26.70 7.28
N SER A 11 -39.23 -27.22 7.88
CA SER A 11 -38.01 -26.52 8.15
C SER A 11 -37.35 -26.07 6.86
N GLY A 12 -37.60 -24.85 6.44
CA GLY A 12 -36.86 -24.20 5.37
C GLY A 12 -35.45 -23.84 5.86
N SER A 13 -34.49 -24.70 5.55
CA SER A 13 -33.07 -24.30 5.63
C SER A 13 -32.83 -23.08 4.75
N PRO A 14 -32.14 -22.03 5.26
CA PRO A 14 -31.75 -20.92 4.39
C PRO A 14 -30.74 -21.45 3.37
N SER A 15 -31.09 -21.33 2.11
CA SER A 15 -30.21 -21.61 0.97
C SER A 15 -28.89 -20.86 1.15
N GLN A 16 -27.84 -21.58 1.47
CA GLN A 16 -26.47 -21.07 1.40
C GLN A 16 -26.19 -20.77 -0.07
N LYS A 17 -26.17 -19.48 -0.38
CA LYS A 17 -25.62 -18.97 -1.64
C LYS A 17 -24.22 -19.53 -1.79
N PRO A 18 -23.84 -20.16 -2.91
CA PRO A 18 -22.51 -20.72 -3.05
C PRO A 18 -21.46 -19.60 -2.84
N GLU A 19 -20.67 -19.71 -1.79
CA GLU A 19 -19.44 -18.96 -1.64
C GLU A 19 -18.57 -19.32 -2.85
N GLN A 20 -18.53 -18.41 -3.81
CA GLN A 20 -17.57 -18.53 -4.90
C GLN A 20 -16.18 -18.55 -4.27
N ASP A 21 -15.47 -19.66 -4.40
CA ASP A 21 -14.06 -19.80 -4.02
C ASP A 21 -13.25 -18.68 -4.68
N ILE A 22 -13.06 -17.58 -3.95
CA ILE A 22 -12.27 -16.43 -4.41
C ILE A 22 -10.81 -16.82 -4.29
N LYS A 23 -10.29 -17.49 -5.31
CA LYS A 23 -8.90 -17.94 -5.34
C LYS A 23 -7.95 -16.75 -5.44
N VAL A 24 -7.08 -16.59 -4.44
CA VAL A 24 -5.99 -15.60 -4.48
C VAL A 24 -4.99 -16.00 -5.56
N PRO A 25 -4.70 -15.16 -6.56
CA PRO A 25 -3.71 -15.46 -7.59
C PRO A 25 -2.32 -15.77 -7.02
N ALA A 26 -1.55 -16.58 -7.71
CA ALA A 26 -0.23 -17.02 -7.28
C ALA A 26 0.72 -15.84 -6.95
N LYS A 27 1.66 -16.07 -6.06
CA LYS A 27 2.74 -15.12 -5.77
C LYS A 27 3.48 -14.75 -7.06
N GLY A 28 3.75 -13.46 -7.25
CA GLY A 28 4.37 -12.95 -8.47
C GLY A 28 3.38 -12.44 -9.51
N THR A 29 2.08 -12.80 -9.42
CA THR A 29 1.05 -12.34 -10.34
C THR A 29 0.98 -10.81 -10.37
N LYS A 30 0.97 -10.24 -11.58
CA LYS A 30 0.82 -8.80 -11.79
C LYS A 30 -0.66 -8.44 -11.82
N LEU A 31 -1.03 -7.44 -11.03
CA LEU A 31 -2.40 -6.94 -10.92
C LEU A 31 -2.44 -5.45 -11.24
N THR A 32 -3.59 -4.96 -11.70
CA THR A 32 -3.79 -3.53 -12.00
C THR A 32 -5.09 -3.06 -11.37
N ALA A 33 -5.06 -1.95 -10.65
CA ALA A 33 -6.25 -1.31 -10.13
C ALA A 33 -6.07 0.22 -10.11
N LYS A 34 -7.11 0.97 -10.50
CA LYS A 34 -7.14 2.44 -10.49
C LYS A 34 -5.92 3.09 -11.18
N GLY A 35 -5.41 2.43 -12.24
CA GLY A 35 -4.25 2.88 -13.02
C GLY A 35 -2.89 2.69 -12.32
N ALA A 36 -2.84 1.95 -11.24
CA ALA A 36 -1.63 1.52 -10.56
C ALA A 36 -1.38 0.03 -10.79
N SER A 37 -0.11 -0.35 -10.81
CA SER A 37 0.34 -1.74 -10.94
C SER A 37 0.78 -2.28 -9.59
N TYR A 38 0.40 -3.53 -9.33
CA TYR A 38 0.72 -4.28 -8.13
C TYR A 38 1.30 -5.64 -8.50
N GLN A 39 1.90 -6.30 -7.55
CA GLN A 39 2.35 -7.69 -7.70
C GLN A 39 2.09 -8.44 -6.40
N VAL A 40 1.51 -9.63 -6.49
CA VAL A 40 1.20 -10.48 -5.33
C VAL A 40 2.49 -10.92 -4.65
N THR A 41 2.58 -10.73 -3.34
CA THR A 41 3.75 -11.08 -2.52
C THR A 41 3.45 -12.17 -1.50
N SER A 42 2.19 -12.30 -1.09
CA SER A 42 1.71 -13.40 -0.26
C SER A 42 0.28 -13.77 -0.65
N VAL A 43 0.00 -15.06 -0.62
CA VAL A 43 -1.31 -15.66 -0.96
C VAL A 43 -2.07 -16.13 0.27
N ALA A 44 -1.69 -15.70 1.48
CA ALA A 44 -2.38 -16.06 2.71
C ALA A 44 -3.88 -15.73 2.62
N GLU A 45 -4.74 -16.70 2.84
CA GLU A 45 -6.19 -16.60 2.64
C GLU A 45 -6.84 -15.39 3.31
N LYS A 46 -6.54 -15.17 4.59
CA LYS A 46 -7.11 -14.04 5.36
C LYS A 46 -6.46 -12.70 5.11
N ASN A 47 -5.21 -12.66 4.62
CA ASN A 47 -4.44 -11.44 4.51
C ASN A 47 -3.43 -11.48 3.34
N PRO A 48 -3.88 -11.65 2.10
CA PRO A 48 -2.97 -11.61 0.96
C PRO A 48 -2.32 -10.23 0.86
N THR A 49 -1.10 -10.19 0.35
CA THR A 49 -0.33 -8.94 0.28
C THR A 49 0.18 -8.67 -1.12
N VAL A 50 0.34 -7.38 -1.41
CA VAL A 50 0.90 -6.92 -2.67
C VAL A 50 1.99 -5.86 -2.45
N VAL A 51 2.90 -5.78 -3.42
CA VAL A 51 3.81 -4.65 -3.58
C VAL A 51 3.23 -3.68 -4.61
N TYR A 52 3.27 -2.39 -4.30
CA TYR A 52 2.96 -1.31 -5.23
C TYR A 52 4.12 -1.13 -6.21
N LYS A 53 3.90 -1.35 -7.51
CA LYS A 53 4.96 -1.29 -8.55
C LYS A 53 5.10 0.08 -9.22
N GLY A 54 4.08 0.91 -9.14
CA GLY A 54 4.03 2.23 -9.79
C GLY A 54 2.70 2.49 -10.49
N SER A 55 2.60 3.61 -11.19
CA SER A 55 1.45 3.96 -12.05
C SER A 55 1.86 3.95 -13.51
N LYS A 56 0.98 3.46 -14.39
CA LYS A 56 1.20 3.48 -15.86
C LYS A 56 1.41 4.91 -16.39
N LYS A 57 0.69 5.89 -15.83
CA LYS A 57 0.84 7.32 -16.19
C LYS A 57 1.48 8.08 -15.02
N GLN A 58 2.39 9.01 -15.31
CA GLN A 58 2.96 9.90 -14.32
C GLN A 58 1.90 10.89 -13.81
N LYS A 59 1.59 10.81 -12.51
CA LYS A 59 0.61 11.68 -11.83
C LYS A 59 1.30 12.68 -10.92
N ALA A 60 0.69 13.86 -10.74
CA ALA A 60 1.19 14.87 -9.81
C ALA A 60 0.95 14.48 -8.34
N SER A 61 -0.09 13.70 -8.08
CA SER A 61 -0.41 13.19 -6.74
C SER A 61 -0.68 11.69 -6.82
N VAL A 62 -0.11 10.94 -5.88
CA VAL A 62 -0.28 9.49 -5.77
C VAL A 62 -0.59 9.12 -4.33
N THR A 63 -1.58 8.26 -4.14
CA THR A 63 -1.85 7.60 -2.87
C THR A 63 -1.53 6.12 -3.02
N ILE A 64 -0.63 5.63 -2.17
CA ILE A 64 -0.38 4.21 -1.96
C ILE A 64 -1.32 3.79 -0.84
N PRO A 65 -2.41 3.06 -1.14
CA PRO A 65 -3.46 2.79 -0.16
C PRO A 65 -3.01 1.79 0.91
N ASP A 66 -3.78 1.68 1.96
CA ASP A 66 -3.58 0.66 3.00
C ASP A 66 -3.88 -0.74 2.44
N THR A 67 -4.98 -0.83 1.67
CA THR A 67 -5.46 -2.04 1.01
C THR A 67 -5.91 -1.71 -0.41
N VAL A 68 -5.98 -2.71 -1.26
CA VAL A 68 -6.57 -2.63 -2.60
C VAL A 68 -7.41 -3.88 -2.85
N THR A 69 -8.64 -3.68 -3.34
CA THR A 69 -9.50 -4.78 -3.76
C THR A 69 -9.41 -4.94 -5.27
N ILE A 70 -9.11 -6.15 -5.72
CA ILE A 70 -8.98 -6.54 -7.13
C ILE A 70 -9.64 -7.91 -7.27
N ASP A 71 -10.57 -8.04 -8.21
CA ASP A 71 -11.32 -9.29 -8.47
C ASP A 71 -11.90 -9.91 -7.17
N LYS A 72 -12.61 -9.08 -6.39
CA LYS A 72 -13.21 -9.42 -5.09
C LYS A 72 -12.21 -9.76 -3.97
N VAL A 73 -10.89 -9.89 -4.24
CA VAL A 73 -9.84 -10.13 -3.23
C VAL A 73 -9.31 -8.81 -2.69
N THR A 74 -9.27 -8.67 -1.36
CA THR A 74 -8.69 -7.50 -0.69
C THR A 74 -7.27 -7.78 -0.22
N TYR A 75 -6.31 -7.11 -0.83
CA TYR A 75 -4.88 -7.22 -0.52
C TYR A 75 -4.41 -6.10 0.39
N LYS A 76 -3.54 -6.39 1.35
CA LYS A 76 -2.76 -5.36 2.07
C LYS A 76 -1.60 -4.90 1.21
N VAL A 77 -1.43 -3.57 1.04
CA VAL A 77 -0.28 -3.00 0.35
C VAL A 77 0.86 -2.84 1.34
N THR A 78 1.80 -3.77 1.33
CA THR A 78 2.86 -3.87 2.35
C THR A 78 4.20 -3.29 1.91
N SER A 79 4.39 -3.06 0.62
CA SER A 79 5.65 -2.51 0.13
C SER A 79 5.52 -1.66 -1.12
N ILE A 80 6.52 -0.81 -1.33
CA ILE A 80 6.72 -0.03 -2.55
C ILE A 80 7.93 -0.63 -3.27
N ALA A 81 7.78 -0.96 -4.54
CA ALA A 81 8.84 -1.58 -5.32
C ALA A 81 10.07 -0.67 -5.49
N ALA A 82 11.21 -1.28 -5.79
CA ALA A 82 12.36 -0.54 -6.26
C ALA A 82 12.01 0.23 -7.54
N ASN A 83 12.51 1.47 -7.64
CA ASN A 83 12.32 2.36 -8.79
C ASN A 83 10.84 2.73 -9.10
N ALA A 84 9.88 2.45 -8.23
CA ALA A 84 8.44 2.62 -8.50
C ALA A 84 8.05 4.02 -9.05
N PHE A 85 8.77 5.06 -8.64
CA PHE A 85 8.58 6.45 -9.09
C PHE A 85 9.88 7.10 -9.56
N LYS A 86 10.92 6.29 -9.87
CA LYS A 86 12.21 6.84 -10.31
C LYS A 86 12.03 7.84 -11.46
N ASN A 87 12.64 9.04 -11.28
CA ASN A 87 12.63 10.14 -12.24
C ASN A 87 11.22 10.67 -12.62
N ASN A 88 10.21 10.43 -11.79
CA ASN A 88 8.89 11.03 -12.02
C ASN A 88 8.93 12.53 -11.71
N LYS A 89 9.13 13.36 -12.75
CA LYS A 89 9.19 14.82 -12.67
C LYS A 89 7.81 15.48 -12.48
N LYS A 90 6.70 14.74 -12.63
CA LYS A 90 5.35 15.25 -12.39
C LYS A 90 4.90 15.11 -10.94
N LEU A 91 5.46 14.15 -10.19
CA LEU A 91 5.05 13.83 -8.82
C LEU A 91 5.35 14.98 -7.86
N LYS A 92 4.30 15.59 -7.29
CA LYS A 92 4.36 16.69 -6.32
C LYS A 92 3.98 16.23 -4.91
N LYS A 93 3.06 15.26 -4.81
CA LYS A 93 2.52 14.73 -3.53
C LYS A 93 2.44 13.21 -3.55
N VAL A 94 2.81 12.59 -2.44
CA VAL A 94 2.60 11.16 -2.21
C VAL A 94 2.05 10.92 -0.80
N VAL A 95 1.11 9.97 -0.69
CA VAL A 95 0.61 9.45 0.58
C VAL A 95 0.99 7.99 0.66
N ILE A 96 1.65 7.59 1.74
CA ILE A 96 2.09 6.21 2.00
C ILE A 96 1.21 5.63 3.10
N GLY A 97 0.49 4.56 2.79
CA GLY A 97 -0.48 3.90 3.65
C GLY A 97 0.11 3.28 4.91
N LYS A 98 -0.75 2.97 5.88
CA LYS A 98 -0.37 2.46 7.20
C LYS A 98 0.20 1.03 7.18
N ASN A 99 -0.14 0.23 6.18
CA ASN A 99 0.32 -1.16 6.06
C ASN A 99 1.70 -1.29 5.40
N VAL A 100 2.24 -0.20 4.83
CA VAL A 100 3.55 -0.23 4.17
C VAL A 100 4.65 -0.44 5.21
N THR A 101 5.39 -1.54 5.07
CA THR A 101 6.52 -1.92 5.91
C THR A 101 7.86 -1.77 5.21
N LYS A 102 7.87 -1.67 3.85
CA LYS A 102 9.10 -1.61 3.06
C LYS A 102 9.00 -0.62 1.91
N ILE A 103 10.06 0.16 1.71
CA ILE A 103 10.24 1.03 0.54
C ILE A 103 11.47 0.55 -0.23
N GLY A 104 11.32 0.27 -1.50
CA GLY A 104 12.39 -0.27 -2.34
C GLY A 104 13.51 0.73 -2.64
N LYS A 105 14.66 0.23 -3.12
CA LYS A 105 15.81 1.01 -3.57
C LYS A 105 15.37 2.02 -4.64
N LYS A 106 15.80 3.29 -4.50
CA LYS A 106 15.51 4.36 -5.48
C LYS A 106 14.02 4.58 -5.76
N ALA A 107 13.10 4.20 -4.85
CA ALA A 107 11.65 4.27 -5.10
C ALA A 107 11.17 5.67 -5.54
N PHE A 108 11.68 6.73 -4.96
CA PHE A 108 11.39 8.14 -5.32
C PHE A 108 12.62 8.89 -5.83
N TYR A 109 13.63 8.17 -6.30
CA TYR A 109 14.87 8.77 -6.81
C TYR A 109 14.58 9.74 -7.96
N GLY A 110 15.13 10.96 -7.88
CA GLY A 110 15.02 11.94 -8.94
C GLY A 110 13.62 12.56 -9.12
N CYS A 111 12.69 12.38 -8.17
CA CYS A 111 11.39 13.05 -8.15
C CYS A 111 11.54 14.51 -7.72
N SER A 112 12.18 15.35 -8.55
CA SER A 112 12.60 16.72 -8.20
C SER A 112 11.47 17.67 -7.82
N LYS A 113 10.23 17.40 -8.22
CA LYS A 113 9.04 18.18 -7.85
C LYS A 113 8.31 17.66 -6.61
N LEU A 114 8.74 16.54 -6.01
CA LEU A 114 8.09 15.95 -4.84
C LEU A 114 8.33 16.80 -3.57
N LYS A 115 7.31 17.56 -3.20
CA LYS A 115 7.36 18.51 -2.06
C LYS A 115 6.59 18.01 -0.84
N LYS A 116 5.54 17.20 -1.00
CA LYS A 116 4.68 16.74 0.10
C LYS A 116 4.66 15.22 0.19
N ILE A 117 5.17 14.66 1.29
CA ILE A 117 5.18 13.22 1.53
C ILE A 117 4.45 12.96 2.86
N THR A 118 3.27 12.33 2.81
CA THR A 118 2.55 11.90 4.01
C THR A 118 2.83 10.43 4.25
N VAL A 119 3.36 10.10 5.42
CA VAL A 119 3.69 8.73 5.83
C VAL A 119 2.79 8.33 6.98
N LYS A 120 1.81 7.48 6.73
CA LYS A 120 0.86 7.00 7.76
C LYS A 120 1.41 5.83 8.57
N THR A 121 2.29 5.02 7.98
CA THR A 121 2.90 3.87 8.65
C THR A 121 3.86 4.26 9.76
N THR A 122 3.94 3.43 10.79
CA THR A 122 4.91 3.54 11.89
C THR A 122 6.04 2.51 11.80
N LYS A 123 6.07 1.71 10.72
CA LYS A 123 6.89 0.49 10.60
C LYS A 123 8.19 0.67 9.81
N LEU A 124 8.48 1.90 9.33
CA LEU A 124 9.70 2.16 8.56
C LEU A 124 10.93 2.28 9.46
N THR A 125 12.02 1.66 9.02
CA THR A 125 13.32 1.67 9.67
C THR A 125 14.43 1.85 8.61
N LYS A 126 15.67 2.08 9.05
CA LYS A 126 16.82 2.11 8.15
C LYS A 126 16.99 0.78 7.37
N LYS A 127 16.61 -0.36 7.95
CA LYS A 127 16.74 -1.68 7.32
C LYS A 127 15.75 -1.90 6.18
N ASN A 128 14.50 -1.41 6.31
CA ASN A 128 13.44 -1.68 5.36
C ASN A 128 13.13 -0.52 4.37
N VAL A 129 13.85 0.60 4.48
CA VAL A 129 13.86 1.65 3.46
C VAL A 129 15.13 1.53 2.62
N GLY A 130 14.98 1.32 1.32
CA GLY A 130 16.07 1.04 0.40
C GLY A 130 17.03 2.22 0.21
N ARG A 131 18.27 1.92 -0.23
CA ARG A 131 19.27 2.95 -0.51
C ARG A 131 18.75 3.96 -1.53
N GLN A 132 19.05 5.24 -1.33
CA GLN A 132 18.70 6.35 -2.21
C GLN A 132 17.18 6.49 -2.48
N ALA A 133 16.32 5.94 -1.62
CA ALA A 133 14.88 5.97 -1.82
C ALA A 133 14.35 7.39 -2.05
N PHE A 134 14.94 8.40 -1.40
CA PHE A 134 14.53 9.81 -1.47
C PHE A 134 15.61 10.73 -2.06
N LYS A 135 16.67 10.21 -2.69
CA LYS A 135 17.71 11.05 -3.30
C LYS A 135 17.14 11.80 -4.51
N GLY A 136 17.36 13.11 -4.56
CA GLY A 136 16.91 13.96 -5.68
C GLY A 136 15.41 14.29 -5.65
N ILE A 137 14.73 14.17 -4.50
CA ILE A 137 13.44 14.82 -4.28
C ILE A 137 13.66 16.33 -4.06
N HIS A 138 12.58 17.12 -4.02
CA HIS A 138 12.67 18.56 -3.83
C HIS A 138 13.42 18.92 -2.54
N LYS A 139 14.39 19.84 -2.59
CA LYS A 139 15.25 20.22 -1.44
C LYS A 139 14.46 20.68 -0.22
N LYS A 140 13.34 21.40 -0.43
CA LYS A 140 12.41 21.87 0.63
C LYS A 140 11.22 20.91 0.82
N ALA A 141 11.38 19.61 0.57
CA ALA A 141 10.31 18.64 0.79
C ALA A 141 9.92 18.54 2.27
N ALA A 142 8.63 18.33 2.52
CA ALA A 142 8.08 18.12 3.85
C ALA A 142 7.51 16.69 3.97
N PHE A 143 7.95 16.00 5.01
CA PHE A 143 7.40 14.70 5.41
C PHE A 143 6.45 14.91 6.58
N LYS A 144 5.15 14.64 6.37
CA LYS A 144 4.16 14.54 7.44
C LYS A 144 4.15 13.10 7.94
N VAL A 145 4.41 12.89 9.24
CA VAL A 145 4.59 11.55 9.83
C VAL A 145 3.85 11.44 11.16
N PRO A 146 3.58 10.23 11.68
CA PRO A 146 3.02 10.05 13.03
C PRO A 146 3.92 10.71 14.08
N LYS A 147 3.32 11.45 15.04
CA LYS A 147 4.01 12.26 16.08
C LYS A 147 5.16 11.48 16.73
N LYS A 148 4.92 10.24 17.17
CA LYS A 148 5.89 9.36 17.81
C LYS A 148 7.06 8.91 16.91
N LYS A 149 7.04 9.21 15.60
CA LYS A 149 8.07 8.81 14.63
C LYS A 149 8.90 9.96 14.06
N ILE A 150 8.65 11.18 14.45
CA ILE A 150 9.33 12.39 13.90
C ILE A 150 10.86 12.25 13.96
N SER A 151 11.41 11.99 15.15
CA SER A 151 12.86 11.87 15.35
C SER A 151 13.48 10.71 14.59
N SER A 152 12.89 9.50 14.73
CA SER A 152 13.39 8.30 14.06
C SER A 152 13.31 8.41 12.54
N TYR A 153 12.18 8.91 11.99
CA TYR A 153 12.00 9.04 10.55
C TYR A 153 12.88 10.14 9.93
N ARG A 154 13.18 11.22 10.66
CA ARG A 154 14.16 12.21 10.23
C ARG A 154 15.53 11.54 9.97
N LYS A 155 15.99 10.70 10.89
CA LYS A 155 17.24 9.92 10.73
C LYS A 155 17.15 8.96 9.54
N VAL A 156 16.05 8.21 9.41
CA VAL A 156 15.84 7.24 8.32
C VAL A 156 15.83 7.92 6.95
N PHE A 157 15.03 8.97 6.76
CA PHE A 157 14.88 9.61 5.44
C PHE A 157 16.17 10.32 5.01
N ARG A 158 16.88 10.97 5.91
CA ARG A 158 18.21 11.55 5.63
C ARG A 158 19.23 10.49 5.23
N ALA A 159 19.31 9.38 5.96
CA ALA A 159 20.16 8.24 5.62
C ALA A 159 19.79 7.58 4.28
N ARG A 160 18.57 7.83 3.77
CA ARG A 160 18.07 7.29 2.50
C ARG A 160 17.98 8.35 1.39
N GLY A 161 18.70 9.48 1.56
CA GLY A 161 18.98 10.45 0.51
C GLY A 161 18.09 11.69 0.52
N ALA A 162 17.22 11.88 1.51
CA ALA A 162 16.52 13.15 1.68
C ALA A 162 17.52 14.26 2.11
N ALA A 163 17.38 15.45 1.54
CA ALA A 163 18.27 16.57 1.85
C ALA A 163 18.16 16.98 3.34
N LYS A 164 19.23 17.57 3.89
CA LYS A 164 19.25 18.08 5.28
C LYS A 164 18.16 19.15 5.51
N THR A 165 17.82 19.89 4.47
CA THR A 165 16.79 20.95 4.46
C THR A 165 15.34 20.44 4.46
N THR A 166 15.11 19.13 4.29
CA THR A 166 13.76 18.57 4.35
C THR A 166 13.18 18.65 5.75
N LYS A 167 11.91 19.05 5.84
CA LYS A 167 11.16 19.11 7.11
C LYS A 167 10.51 17.77 7.42
N VAL A 168 10.48 17.37 8.69
CA VAL A 168 9.73 16.20 9.18
C VAL A 168 8.85 16.65 10.34
N THR A 169 7.54 16.62 10.17
CA THR A 169 6.52 17.17 11.08
C THR A 169 5.44 16.15 11.39
N LYS A 170 4.53 16.48 12.30
CA LYS A 170 3.30 15.73 12.56
C LYS A 170 2.26 15.96 11.45
#